data_fe3f80759cfcf55b46b5b3976b2fa4ee
#
_entry.id   fe3f80759cfcf55b46b5b3976b2fa4ee
#
_cell.length_a   1.000
_cell.length_b   1.000
_cell.length_c   1.000
_cell.angle_alpha   90.00
_cell.angle_beta   90.00
_cell.angle_gamma   90.00
#
_symmetry.space_group_name_H-M   'P 1'
#
loop_
_entity.id
_entity.type
_entity.pdbx_description
1 polymer ?
#
loop_
_entity_poly.entity_id
_entity_poly.type
_entity_poly.pdbx_seq_one_letter_code
_entity_poly.pdbx_strand_id
1 'polypeptide(L)'
;MNAHRSPALVVLLALLIGSLSLGVEAPGDVREAPPAVARTAMSLAGQSSDLWFCIGPTDALEGIRDRVVQVASIAAGPTDGRVIVVDDRGRAVERAFRLDAGDRLEIRPGRFVPGSAFAAVTVEVPGGAVVVGQRIEGDGVDHRPCLTRTSGTWLVPWSTTARPGNRVWLLMHNPFPASAVVDLRFVGDIGRRETLDSQGMVVAGRSLVAYDVTERISDSAVVSALVDVRVGQVAVARLQLADGEGPTGLRGLDLAPGLPEARSRLFVPGVGPVAGSGGDLSVVVLNPGEDTVELEVVARTSPSDGFVEPWPVVLRAGQRHVVDLGDGRLDGVGTFGIEVRTLDDQPVAASLVRRGVVAGGAAGEQAATGQLAVPNLAVR
;
A
#
# COMPACT_ATOMS: atom_id res chain seq x y z
N MET A 1 41.10 -66.29 -33.92
CA MET A 1 40.25 -66.04 -32.76
C MET A 1 39.34 -64.82 -33.09
N ASN A 2 38.14 -65.14 -33.56
CA ASN A 2 37.16 -64.12 -34.00
C ASN A 2 36.29 -63.74 -32.82
N ALA A 3 36.43 -62.52 -32.28
CA ALA A 3 35.55 -61.98 -31.25
C ALA A 3 34.30 -61.49 -31.95
N HIS A 4 33.22 -62.24 -31.92
CA HIS A 4 31.87 -61.77 -32.24
C HIS A 4 31.45 -60.82 -31.17
N ARG A 5 31.60 -59.52 -31.44
CA ARG A 5 30.97 -58.47 -30.61
C ARG A 5 29.45 -58.55 -30.81
N SER A 6 28.76 -58.96 -29.77
CA SER A 6 27.33 -59.16 -29.79
C SER A 6 26.62 -57.80 -30.13
N PRO A 7 25.81 -57.75 -31.20
CA PRO A 7 25.09 -56.52 -31.58
C PRO A 7 24.16 -56.03 -30.48
N ALA A 8 23.78 -56.90 -29.57
CA ALA A 8 22.96 -56.50 -28.39
C ALA A 8 23.63 -55.51 -27.45
N LEU A 9 24.98 -55.56 -27.33
CA LEU A 9 25.76 -54.71 -26.45
C LEU A 9 25.81 -53.26 -27.00
N VAL A 10 25.86 -53.12 -28.32
CA VAL A 10 25.84 -51.81 -29.01
C VAL A 10 24.47 -51.19 -28.91
N VAL A 11 23.39 -51.95 -29.03
CA VAL A 11 22.01 -51.44 -28.89
C VAL A 11 21.75 -51.04 -27.44
N LEU A 12 22.25 -51.78 -26.46
CA LEU A 12 22.08 -51.43 -25.04
C LEU A 12 22.84 -50.18 -24.67
N LEU A 13 24.05 -49.98 -25.23
CA LEU A 13 24.84 -48.76 -25.02
C LEU A 13 24.18 -47.53 -25.67
N ALA A 14 23.61 -47.68 -26.86
CA ALA A 14 22.89 -46.63 -27.56
C ALA A 14 21.61 -46.21 -26.82
N LEU A 15 20.88 -47.17 -26.22
CA LEU A 15 19.70 -46.89 -25.38
C LEU A 15 20.07 -46.20 -24.07
N LEU A 16 21.20 -46.56 -23.46
CA LEU A 16 21.70 -45.93 -22.24
C LEU A 16 22.15 -44.48 -22.50
N ILE A 17 22.81 -44.23 -23.62
CA ILE A 17 23.22 -42.87 -24.01
C ILE A 17 21.98 -42.04 -24.40
N GLY A 18 21.01 -42.61 -25.08
CA GLY A 18 19.74 -41.94 -25.42
C GLY A 18 18.89 -41.59 -24.22
N SER A 19 18.87 -42.41 -23.16
CA SER A 19 18.13 -42.13 -21.93
C SER A 19 18.83 -41.09 -21.04
N LEU A 20 20.16 -40.97 -21.10
CA LEU A 20 20.90 -39.91 -20.40
C LEU A 20 20.76 -38.55 -21.06
N SER A 21 20.46 -38.49 -22.36
CA SER A 21 20.25 -37.20 -23.07
C SER A 21 18.82 -36.66 -22.99
N LEU A 22 17.85 -37.46 -22.54
CA LEU A 22 16.47 -37.05 -22.34
C LEU A 22 16.17 -36.55 -20.91
N GLY A 23 17.13 -36.60 -19.99
CA GLY A 23 16.96 -36.26 -18.57
C GLY A 23 17.66 -35.01 -18.10
N VAL A 24 18.34 -34.26 -18.99
CA VAL A 24 18.88 -32.95 -18.64
C VAL A 24 18.00 -31.89 -19.31
N GLU A 25 16.80 -31.68 -18.76
CA GLU A 25 16.24 -30.35 -18.85
C GLU A 25 17.25 -29.43 -18.13
N ALA A 26 17.93 -28.59 -18.89
CA ALA A 26 18.65 -27.47 -18.32
C ALA A 26 17.67 -26.80 -17.36
N PRO A 27 18.08 -26.47 -16.12
CA PRO A 27 17.24 -25.63 -15.26
C PRO A 27 16.92 -24.42 -16.12
N GLY A 28 15.66 -24.37 -16.62
CA GLY A 28 15.17 -23.18 -17.29
C GLY A 28 15.47 -22.06 -16.34
N ASP A 29 16.05 -20.98 -16.85
CA ASP A 29 16.22 -19.75 -16.09
C ASP A 29 14.93 -19.55 -15.31
N VAL A 30 14.97 -19.94 -14.03
CA VAL A 30 13.97 -19.52 -13.08
C VAL A 30 14.18 -18.00 -13.05
N ARG A 31 13.48 -17.31 -13.95
CA ARG A 31 13.28 -15.88 -13.80
C ARG A 31 12.74 -15.75 -12.39
N GLU A 32 13.62 -15.38 -11.50
CA GLU A 32 13.28 -15.06 -10.13
C GLU A 32 12.11 -14.10 -10.24
N ALA A 33 10.93 -14.58 -9.88
CA ALA A 33 9.74 -13.73 -9.94
C ALA A 33 10.08 -12.51 -9.08
N PRO A 34 9.86 -11.31 -9.57
CA PRO A 34 10.14 -10.11 -8.78
C PRO A 34 9.49 -10.33 -7.42
N PRO A 35 10.20 -10.00 -6.31
CA PRO A 35 9.73 -10.28 -4.96
C PRO A 35 8.27 -9.85 -4.90
N ALA A 36 7.41 -10.77 -4.51
CA ALA A 36 5.97 -10.52 -4.48
C ALA A 36 5.77 -9.31 -3.57
N VAL A 37 5.57 -8.14 -4.17
CA VAL A 37 5.10 -6.96 -3.46
C VAL A 37 3.88 -7.44 -2.69
N ALA A 38 3.89 -7.29 -1.36
CA ALA A 38 2.82 -7.75 -0.50
C ALA A 38 1.49 -7.26 -1.09
N ARG A 39 0.78 -8.13 -1.77
CA ARG A 39 -0.51 -7.80 -2.37
C ARG A 39 -1.46 -7.63 -1.20
N THR A 40 -1.88 -6.41 -0.98
CA THR A 40 -2.96 -6.13 -0.03
C THR A 40 -4.12 -7.05 -0.40
N ALA A 41 -4.54 -7.90 0.54
CA ALA A 41 -5.65 -8.81 0.32
C ALA A 41 -6.85 -7.99 -0.17
N MET A 42 -7.34 -8.30 -1.35
CA MET A 42 -8.57 -7.71 -1.86
C MET A 42 -9.71 -8.10 -0.91
N SER A 43 -10.62 -7.17 -0.71
CA SER A 43 -11.84 -7.39 0.07
C SER A 43 -12.45 -8.75 -0.29
N LEU A 44 -12.67 -9.58 0.74
CA LEU A 44 -13.27 -10.91 0.55
C LEU A 44 -14.63 -10.81 -0.15
N ALA A 45 -14.88 -11.74 -1.05
CA ALA A 45 -16.16 -11.90 -1.72
C ALA A 45 -17.31 -11.91 -0.66
N GLY A 46 -18.18 -10.90 -0.71
CA GLY A 46 -19.31 -10.74 0.23
C GLY A 46 -19.58 -9.30 0.65
N GLN A 47 -18.65 -8.39 0.48
CA GLN A 47 -18.88 -6.94 0.64
C GLN A 47 -18.69 -6.25 -0.70
N SER A 48 -19.72 -6.31 -1.53
CA SER A 48 -19.80 -5.50 -2.74
C SER A 48 -20.04 -4.05 -2.33
N SER A 49 -19.14 -3.14 -2.69
CA SER A 49 -19.38 -1.70 -2.56
C SER A 49 -20.01 -1.18 -3.84
N ASP A 50 -20.98 -0.31 -3.74
CA ASP A 50 -21.52 0.41 -4.88
C ASP A 50 -20.64 1.60 -5.30
N LEU A 51 -19.70 2.00 -4.43
CA LEU A 51 -18.83 3.14 -4.60
C LEU A 51 -17.37 2.78 -4.34
N TRP A 52 -16.50 3.29 -5.22
CA TRP A 52 -15.06 3.13 -5.10
C TRP A 52 -14.39 4.49 -5.29
N PHE A 53 -13.41 4.81 -4.46
CA PHE A 53 -12.66 6.08 -4.49
C PHE A 53 -11.19 5.79 -4.72
N CYS A 54 -10.71 6.10 -5.92
CA CYS A 54 -9.30 5.96 -6.29
C CYS A 54 -8.68 7.36 -6.33
N ILE A 55 -7.88 7.68 -5.36
CA ILE A 55 -7.26 9.00 -5.21
C ILE A 55 -5.77 8.87 -5.49
N GLY A 56 -5.18 9.80 -6.23
CA GLY A 56 -3.74 9.72 -6.50
C GLY A 56 -3.25 10.75 -7.51
N PRO A 57 -1.98 10.65 -7.92
CA PRO A 57 -1.36 11.53 -8.89
C PRO A 57 -1.90 11.30 -10.30
N THR A 58 -1.54 12.17 -11.22
CA THR A 58 -1.63 11.95 -12.66
C THR A 58 -0.21 11.96 -13.27
N ASP A 59 -0.12 11.70 -14.56
CA ASP A 59 1.11 11.82 -15.35
C ASP A 59 1.62 13.27 -15.51
N ALA A 60 0.86 14.27 -15.06
CA ALA A 60 1.30 15.66 -14.99
C ALA A 60 2.13 15.97 -13.73
N LEU A 61 2.15 15.11 -12.72
CA LEU A 61 3.01 15.26 -11.56
C LEU A 61 4.41 14.74 -11.88
N GLU A 62 5.41 15.57 -11.65
CA GLU A 62 6.81 15.18 -11.83
C GLU A 62 7.16 13.92 -11.02
N GLY A 63 7.82 12.95 -11.66
CA GLY A 63 8.15 11.64 -11.09
C GLY A 63 7.09 10.58 -11.35
N ILE A 64 5.94 10.92 -11.94
CA ILE A 64 4.89 9.97 -12.32
C ILE A 64 4.86 9.82 -13.84
N ARG A 65 4.91 8.57 -14.33
CA ARG A 65 4.85 8.25 -15.76
C ARG A 65 3.44 7.87 -16.22
N ASP A 66 2.72 7.10 -15.42
CA ASP A 66 1.35 6.67 -15.73
C ASP A 66 0.58 6.35 -14.45
N ARG A 67 -0.72 6.51 -14.52
CA ARG A 67 -1.67 6.00 -13.54
C ARG A 67 -2.88 5.43 -14.26
N VAL A 68 -3.21 4.19 -13.90
CA VAL A 68 -4.37 3.47 -14.44
C VAL A 68 -5.24 3.03 -13.27
N VAL A 69 -6.52 3.41 -13.32
CA VAL A 69 -7.57 2.81 -12.49
C VAL A 69 -8.21 1.70 -13.31
N GLN A 70 -8.28 0.50 -12.72
CA GLN A 70 -8.85 -0.69 -13.36
C GLN A 70 -10.14 -1.07 -12.65
N VAL A 71 -11.18 -1.25 -13.44
CA VAL A 71 -12.48 -1.77 -13.00
C VAL A 71 -12.68 -3.13 -13.67
N ALA A 72 -12.83 -4.19 -12.90
CA ALA A 72 -13.06 -5.54 -13.40
C ALA A 72 -14.43 -6.03 -12.95
N SER A 73 -15.23 -6.50 -13.91
CA SER A 73 -16.55 -7.09 -13.64
C SER A 73 -16.39 -8.49 -13.04
N ILE A 74 -17.03 -8.72 -11.88
CA ILE A 74 -17.20 -10.03 -11.25
C ILE A 74 -18.66 -10.50 -11.31
N ALA A 75 -19.51 -9.76 -12.04
CA ALA A 75 -20.90 -10.11 -12.27
C ALA A 75 -21.06 -11.31 -13.20
N ALA A 76 -22.16 -12.04 -13.07
CA ALA A 76 -22.53 -13.10 -14.00
C ALA A 76 -23.14 -12.59 -15.33
N GLY A 77 -23.43 -11.30 -15.41
CA GLY A 77 -24.03 -10.62 -16.57
C GLY A 77 -23.49 -9.20 -16.74
N PRO A 78 -24.03 -8.46 -17.74
CA PRO A 78 -23.62 -7.09 -17.97
C PRO A 78 -23.87 -6.18 -16.76
N THR A 79 -22.94 -5.28 -16.50
CA THR A 79 -22.98 -4.34 -15.38
C THR A 79 -22.85 -2.91 -15.91
N ASP A 80 -23.79 -2.06 -15.56
CA ASP A 80 -23.76 -0.64 -15.90
C ASP A 80 -23.17 0.16 -14.72
N GLY A 81 -22.42 1.20 -15.04
CA GLY A 81 -21.82 2.06 -14.03
C GLY A 81 -21.47 3.43 -14.58
N ARG A 82 -20.94 4.27 -13.70
CA ARG A 82 -20.38 5.56 -14.08
C ARG A 82 -19.07 5.85 -13.39
N VAL A 83 -18.25 6.63 -14.06
CA VAL A 83 -16.97 7.13 -13.58
C VAL A 83 -17.06 8.64 -13.48
N ILE A 84 -16.66 9.19 -12.34
CA ILE A 84 -16.53 10.62 -12.09
C ILE A 84 -15.07 10.89 -11.77
N VAL A 85 -14.40 11.70 -12.60
CA VAL A 85 -13.03 12.14 -12.37
C VAL A 85 -13.04 13.60 -11.97
N VAL A 86 -12.49 13.89 -10.81
CA VAL A 86 -12.33 15.27 -10.31
C VAL A 86 -10.86 15.55 -10.06
N ASP A 87 -10.41 16.78 -10.34
CA ASP A 87 -9.04 17.19 -10.14
C ASP A 87 -8.85 18.14 -8.95
N ASP A 88 -7.60 18.48 -8.69
CA ASP A 88 -7.16 19.43 -7.67
C ASP A 88 -7.50 20.91 -7.99
N ARG A 89 -8.10 21.18 -9.16
CA ARG A 89 -8.54 22.51 -9.62
C ARG A 89 -10.06 22.66 -9.67
N GLY A 90 -10.81 21.65 -9.21
CA GLY A 90 -12.26 21.64 -9.19
C GLY A 90 -12.92 21.30 -10.52
N ARG A 91 -12.19 20.78 -11.53
CA ARG A 91 -12.80 20.26 -12.75
C ARG A 91 -13.36 18.88 -12.49
N ALA A 92 -14.55 18.58 -13.02
CA ALA A 92 -15.19 17.29 -12.93
C ALA A 92 -15.63 16.81 -14.32
N VAL A 93 -15.37 15.54 -14.62
CA VAL A 93 -15.80 14.88 -15.85
C VAL A 93 -16.47 13.57 -15.49
N GLU A 94 -17.68 13.37 -15.99
CA GLU A 94 -18.46 12.15 -15.75
C GLU A 94 -18.65 11.36 -17.06
N ARG A 95 -18.57 10.02 -16.98
CA ARG A 95 -18.86 9.10 -18.09
C ARG A 95 -19.55 7.85 -17.60
N ALA A 96 -20.61 7.45 -18.28
CA ALA A 96 -21.22 6.15 -18.12
C ALA A 96 -20.38 5.07 -18.83
N PHE A 97 -20.42 3.86 -18.30
CA PHE A 97 -19.81 2.68 -18.91
C PHE A 97 -20.70 1.46 -18.74
N ARG A 98 -20.46 0.45 -19.57
CA ARG A 98 -21.04 -0.89 -19.46
C ARG A 98 -19.93 -1.91 -19.61
N LEU A 99 -19.92 -2.92 -18.73
CA LEU A 99 -19.01 -4.05 -18.77
C LEU A 99 -19.78 -5.33 -18.92
N ASP A 100 -19.37 -6.21 -19.82
CA ASP A 100 -19.87 -7.57 -19.85
C ASP A 100 -19.24 -8.42 -18.75
N ALA A 101 -19.76 -9.63 -18.52
CA ALA A 101 -19.27 -10.53 -17.51
C ALA A 101 -17.77 -10.87 -17.75
N GLY A 102 -16.94 -10.62 -16.74
CA GLY A 102 -15.48 -10.84 -16.81
C GLY A 102 -14.68 -9.77 -17.54
N ASP A 103 -15.33 -8.75 -18.10
CA ASP A 103 -14.65 -7.64 -18.78
C ASP A 103 -13.97 -6.68 -17.77
N ARG A 104 -13.06 -5.87 -18.31
CA ARG A 104 -12.35 -4.82 -17.57
C ARG A 104 -12.35 -3.50 -18.31
N LEU A 105 -12.37 -2.41 -17.56
CA LEU A 105 -12.21 -1.03 -18.03
C LEU A 105 -10.94 -0.43 -17.42
N GLU A 106 -10.14 0.23 -18.26
CA GLU A 106 -9.00 1.03 -17.84
C GLU A 106 -9.30 2.52 -17.96
N ILE A 107 -9.11 3.24 -16.88
CA ILE A 107 -9.31 4.68 -16.77
C ILE A 107 -7.96 5.32 -16.49
N ARG A 108 -7.49 6.20 -17.37
CA ARG A 108 -6.31 7.04 -17.16
C ARG A 108 -6.76 8.44 -16.78
N PRO A 109 -6.68 8.84 -15.49
CA PRO A 109 -7.25 10.11 -15.03
C PRO A 109 -6.67 11.33 -15.75
N GLY A 110 -5.37 11.33 -16.07
CA GLY A 110 -4.73 12.42 -16.82
C GLY A 110 -5.36 12.73 -18.17
N ARG A 111 -6.02 11.74 -18.80
CA ARG A 111 -6.77 11.97 -20.07
C ARG A 111 -8.10 12.69 -19.87
N PHE A 112 -8.68 12.61 -18.68
CA PHE A 112 -9.93 13.28 -18.33
C PHE A 112 -9.68 14.71 -17.85
N VAL A 113 -8.59 14.91 -17.12
CA VAL A 113 -8.21 16.19 -16.51
C VAL A 113 -6.75 16.56 -16.85
N PRO A 114 -6.46 16.82 -18.13
CA PRO A 114 -5.10 17.05 -18.58
C PRO A 114 -4.44 18.24 -17.88
N GLY A 115 -3.17 18.06 -17.49
CA GLY A 115 -2.35 19.07 -16.84
C GLY A 115 -2.63 19.28 -15.34
N SER A 116 -3.53 18.52 -14.72
CA SER A 116 -3.69 18.49 -13.25
C SER A 116 -2.74 17.48 -12.64
N ALA A 117 -2.07 17.86 -11.55
CA ALA A 117 -1.12 16.99 -10.87
C ALA A 117 -1.80 15.83 -10.12
N PHE A 118 -3.02 16.04 -9.65
CA PHE A 118 -3.77 15.07 -8.87
C PHE A 118 -5.20 14.91 -9.38
N ALA A 119 -5.74 13.70 -9.24
CA ALA A 119 -7.12 13.41 -9.55
C ALA A 119 -7.70 12.35 -8.62
N ALA A 120 -8.98 12.49 -8.28
CA ALA A 120 -9.79 11.44 -7.69
C ALA A 120 -10.74 10.85 -8.74
N VAL A 121 -10.86 9.52 -8.73
CA VAL A 121 -11.78 8.78 -9.58
C VAL A 121 -12.80 8.11 -8.67
N THR A 122 -14.07 8.48 -8.80
CA THR A 122 -15.18 7.77 -8.18
C THR A 122 -15.78 6.82 -9.21
N VAL A 123 -15.87 5.55 -8.87
CA VAL A 123 -16.55 4.54 -9.66
C VAL A 123 -17.84 4.16 -8.94
N GLU A 124 -18.97 4.29 -9.60
CA GLU A 124 -20.30 3.95 -9.08
C GLU A 124 -20.86 2.80 -9.90
N VAL A 125 -21.20 1.70 -9.23
CA VAL A 125 -21.79 0.50 -9.85
C VAL A 125 -22.91 -0.01 -8.97
N PRO A 126 -24.15 0.27 -9.29
CA PRO A 126 -25.29 -0.25 -8.55
C PRO A 126 -25.26 -1.79 -8.45
N GLY A 127 -25.35 -2.31 -7.22
CA GLY A 127 -25.23 -3.75 -6.97
C GLY A 127 -23.80 -4.26 -6.81
N GLY A 128 -22.80 -3.39 -6.92
CA GLY A 128 -21.41 -3.63 -6.46
C GLY A 128 -20.66 -4.81 -7.07
N ALA A 129 -21.03 -5.23 -8.27
CA ALA A 129 -20.48 -6.42 -8.90
C ALA A 129 -19.15 -6.16 -9.65
N VAL A 130 -18.30 -5.30 -9.11
CA VAL A 130 -16.98 -4.99 -9.65
C VAL A 130 -15.91 -4.97 -8.56
N VAL A 131 -14.67 -5.11 -8.99
CA VAL A 131 -13.48 -4.86 -8.19
C VAL A 131 -12.72 -3.71 -8.81
N VAL A 132 -12.29 -2.74 -7.98
CA VAL A 132 -11.60 -1.55 -8.46
C VAL A 132 -10.27 -1.39 -7.74
N GLY A 133 -9.21 -1.25 -8.54
CA GLY A 133 -7.85 -0.99 -8.07
C GLY A 133 -7.15 0.04 -8.94
N GLN A 134 -6.00 0.49 -8.50
CA GLN A 134 -5.18 1.42 -9.27
C GLN A 134 -3.73 1.00 -9.29
N ARG A 135 -3.07 1.27 -10.40
CA ARG A 135 -1.64 1.09 -10.61
C ARG A 135 -1.04 2.45 -10.94
N ILE A 136 0.10 2.74 -10.33
CA ILE A 136 0.85 3.96 -10.53
C ILE A 136 2.27 3.58 -10.91
N GLU A 137 2.82 4.22 -11.92
CA GLU A 137 4.19 4.07 -12.37
C GLU A 137 4.95 5.39 -12.26
N GLY A 138 6.15 5.32 -11.76
CA GLY A 138 7.11 6.41 -11.64
C GLY A 138 8.51 5.82 -11.51
N ASP A 139 9.29 6.25 -10.54
CA ASP A 139 10.53 5.60 -10.11
C ASP A 139 10.29 4.30 -9.34
N GLY A 140 9.22 3.63 -9.63
CA GLY A 140 8.73 2.39 -9.09
C GLY A 140 7.33 2.11 -9.61
N VAL A 141 6.72 1.05 -9.12
CA VAL A 141 5.34 0.68 -9.44
C VAL A 141 4.62 0.37 -8.14
N ASP A 142 3.49 1.01 -7.92
CA ASP A 142 2.60 0.71 -6.80
C ASP A 142 1.22 0.25 -7.28
N HIS A 143 0.67 -0.74 -6.62
CA HIS A 143 -0.66 -1.29 -6.88
C HIS A 143 -1.49 -1.24 -5.60
N ARG A 144 -2.63 -0.56 -5.65
CA ARG A 144 -3.51 -0.43 -4.49
C ARG A 144 -4.96 -0.68 -4.85
N PRO A 145 -5.72 -1.35 -3.98
CA PRO A 145 -7.18 -1.32 -4.07
C PRO A 145 -7.66 0.12 -3.83
N CYS A 146 -8.76 0.49 -4.46
CA CYS A 146 -9.40 1.76 -4.18
C CYS A 146 -10.22 1.67 -2.88
N LEU A 147 -10.41 2.81 -2.23
CA LEU A 147 -11.25 2.91 -1.04
C LEU A 147 -12.72 2.65 -1.39
N THR A 148 -13.44 2.02 -0.47
CA THR A 148 -14.87 1.72 -0.63
C THR A 148 -15.76 2.55 0.29
N ARG A 149 -15.16 3.44 1.08
CA ARG A 149 -15.89 4.29 2.01
C ARG A 149 -15.20 5.64 2.22
N THR A 150 -15.96 6.60 2.65
CA THR A 150 -15.52 7.85 3.26
C THR A 150 -15.56 7.73 4.79
N SER A 151 -14.90 8.62 5.49
CA SER A 151 -14.90 8.64 6.96
C SER A 151 -14.87 10.06 7.52
N GLY A 152 -15.27 10.20 8.77
CA GLY A 152 -15.06 11.40 9.59
C GLY A 152 -13.67 11.48 10.22
N THR A 153 -12.89 10.41 10.17
CA THR A 153 -11.52 10.37 10.70
C THR A 153 -10.65 9.52 9.78
N TRP A 154 -9.40 9.95 9.58
CA TRP A 154 -8.39 9.19 8.88
C TRP A 154 -7.05 9.27 9.59
N LEU A 155 -6.35 8.16 9.62
CA LEU A 155 -5.05 8.00 10.25
C LEU A 155 -4.03 7.57 9.20
N VAL A 156 -2.90 8.26 9.18
CA VAL A 156 -1.75 7.96 8.33
C VAL A 156 -0.53 7.80 9.25
N PRO A 157 -0.24 6.58 9.73
CA PRO A 157 0.79 6.37 10.73
C PRO A 157 2.21 6.69 10.25
N TRP A 158 2.47 6.57 8.93
CA TRP A 158 3.80 6.78 8.41
C TRP A 158 3.84 7.62 7.13
N SER A 159 4.81 8.50 7.08
CA SER A 159 5.41 9.16 5.93
C SER A 159 6.79 9.69 6.34
N THR A 160 7.61 10.18 5.40
CA THR A 160 8.85 10.89 5.70
C THR A 160 8.95 12.18 4.88
N THR A 161 9.35 13.25 5.53
CA THR A 161 9.63 14.54 4.91
C THR A 161 11.10 14.92 5.04
N ALA A 162 11.97 13.95 5.38
CA ALA A 162 13.40 14.14 5.45
C ALA A 162 13.95 14.69 4.13
N ARG A 163 14.68 15.79 4.16
CA ARG A 163 15.23 16.49 3.00
C ARG A 163 16.71 16.19 2.79
N PRO A 164 17.18 16.28 1.52
CA PRO A 164 16.40 16.45 0.28
C PRO A 164 15.70 15.16 -0.18
N GLY A 165 14.92 15.23 -1.21
CA GLY A 165 14.49 14.08 -2.00
C GLY A 165 13.14 13.46 -1.65
N ASN A 166 12.51 13.84 -0.53
CA ASN A 166 11.19 13.33 -0.17
C ASN A 166 10.09 14.38 -0.38
N ARG A 167 9.00 13.97 -1.03
CA ARG A 167 7.78 14.79 -1.22
C ARG A 167 6.57 14.00 -0.77
N VAL A 168 5.73 14.61 0.08
CA VAL A 168 4.56 13.96 0.67
C VAL A 168 3.33 14.83 0.54
N TRP A 169 2.24 14.23 0.08
CA TRP A 169 0.93 14.86 0.02
C TRP A 169 -0.11 14.03 0.74
N LEU A 170 -1.02 14.72 1.45
CA LEU A 170 -2.31 14.17 1.85
C LEU A 170 -3.35 14.59 0.80
N LEU A 171 -3.96 13.61 0.17
CA LEU A 171 -4.97 13.78 -0.86
C LEU A 171 -6.33 13.53 -0.25
N MET A 172 -7.18 14.57 -0.16
CA MET A 172 -8.50 14.52 0.46
C MET A 172 -9.58 14.74 -0.59
N HIS A 173 -10.37 13.71 -0.84
CA HIS A 173 -11.48 13.76 -1.81
C HIS A 173 -12.81 13.80 -1.10
N ASN A 174 -13.59 14.84 -1.41
CA ASN A 174 -14.99 14.94 -1.02
C ASN A 174 -15.88 14.57 -2.22
N PRO A 175 -16.48 13.36 -2.23
CA PRO A 175 -17.35 12.94 -3.33
C PRO A 175 -18.77 13.52 -3.25
N PHE A 176 -19.14 14.12 -2.13
CA PHE A 176 -20.50 14.65 -1.88
C PHE A 176 -20.70 16.06 -2.42
N PRO A 177 -21.93 16.50 -2.66
CA PRO A 177 -22.20 17.86 -3.13
C PRO A 177 -21.96 18.94 -2.07
N ALA A 178 -22.12 18.63 -0.78
CA ALA A 178 -21.86 19.56 0.33
C ALA A 178 -20.37 19.59 0.65
N SER A 179 -19.87 20.75 1.08
CA SER A 179 -18.48 20.90 1.52
C SER A 179 -18.22 20.14 2.82
N ALA A 180 -17.01 19.65 2.98
CA ALA A 180 -16.48 19.11 4.22
C ALA A 180 -15.52 20.11 4.87
N VAL A 181 -15.41 20.07 6.21
CA VAL A 181 -14.45 20.88 6.98
C VAL A 181 -13.52 19.93 7.72
N VAL A 182 -12.22 20.10 7.53
CA VAL A 182 -11.18 19.16 7.94
C VAL A 182 -10.12 19.85 8.78
N ASP A 183 -9.67 19.18 9.84
CA ASP A 183 -8.47 19.53 10.60
C ASP A 183 -7.39 18.49 10.38
N LEU A 184 -6.16 18.95 10.20
CA LEU A 184 -4.99 18.08 10.11
C LEU A 184 -4.12 18.29 11.35
N ARG A 185 -3.73 17.18 11.96
CA ARG A 185 -2.74 17.14 13.04
C ARG A 185 -1.58 16.25 12.62
N PHE A 186 -0.37 16.68 12.89
CA PHE A 186 0.84 15.93 12.53
C PHE A 186 1.64 15.56 13.78
N VAL A 187 2.33 14.41 13.73
CA VAL A 187 3.26 13.97 14.75
C VAL A 187 4.60 13.70 14.06
N GLY A 188 5.51 14.66 14.17
CA GLY A 188 6.88 14.57 13.65
C GLY A 188 7.89 14.13 14.71
N ASP A 189 9.18 14.20 14.39
CA ASP A 189 10.26 13.79 15.30
C ASP A 189 10.35 14.66 16.56
N ILE A 190 9.96 15.91 16.46
CA ILE A 190 9.94 16.85 17.59
C ILE A 190 8.56 16.96 18.27
N GLY A 191 7.67 15.99 18.02
CA GLY A 191 6.35 15.88 18.61
C GLY A 191 5.22 16.41 17.73
N ARG A 192 4.09 16.71 18.40
CA ARG A 192 2.85 17.15 17.74
C ARG A 192 3.00 18.52 17.11
N ARG A 193 2.47 18.67 15.91
CA ARG A 193 2.45 19.90 15.15
C ARG A 193 1.09 20.15 14.50
N GLU A 194 0.68 21.40 14.53
CA GLU A 194 -0.48 21.94 13.85
C GLU A 194 -0.04 23.23 13.17
N THR A 195 -0.49 23.47 11.96
CA THR A 195 -0.22 24.71 11.23
C THR A 195 -1.52 25.48 11.08
N LEU A 196 -1.43 26.80 10.89
CA LEU A 196 -2.65 27.63 10.79
C LEU A 196 -3.53 27.22 9.61
N ASP A 197 -2.93 26.80 8.49
CA ASP A 197 -3.62 26.35 7.28
C ASP A 197 -4.10 24.90 7.35
N SER A 198 -3.78 24.19 8.43
CA SER A 198 -4.22 22.80 8.65
C SER A 198 -5.52 22.70 9.47
N GLN A 199 -6.06 23.83 9.93
CA GLN A 199 -7.26 23.87 10.77
C GLN A 199 -8.42 24.53 10.04
N GLY A 200 -9.60 23.91 10.10
CA GLY A 200 -10.80 24.41 9.45
C GLY A 200 -10.72 24.45 7.91
N MET A 201 -9.91 23.57 7.33
CA MET A 201 -9.72 23.51 5.87
C MET A 201 -11.00 23.05 5.19
N VAL A 202 -11.45 23.81 4.20
CA VAL A 202 -12.66 23.48 3.45
C VAL A 202 -12.28 22.62 2.25
N VAL A 203 -12.84 21.40 2.19
CA VAL A 203 -12.84 20.56 1.00
C VAL A 203 -14.20 20.73 0.33
N ALA A 204 -14.25 21.49 -0.74
CA ALA A 204 -15.49 21.78 -1.46
C ALA A 204 -16.20 20.51 -1.91
N GLY A 205 -17.50 20.57 -2.15
CA GLY A 205 -18.24 19.43 -2.65
C GLY A 205 -17.74 19.00 -4.04
N ARG A 206 -17.61 17.69 -4.26
CA ARG A 206 -17.12 17.09 -5.51
C ARG A 206 -15.76 17.64 -5.92
N SER A 207 -14.84 17.72 -4.96
CA SER A 207 -13.49 18.24 -5.19
C SER A 207 -12.40 17.36 -4.56
N LEU A 208 -11.17 17.64 -4.94
CA LEU A 208 -9.96 17.07 -4.38
C LEU A 208 -9.06 18.19 -3.87
N VAL A 209 -8.54 18.03 -2.66
CA VAL A 209 -7.48 18.88 -2.11
C VAL A 209 -6.23 18.05 -1.95
N ALA A 210 -5.12 18.53 -2.50
CA ALA A 210 -3.79 17.99 -2.29
C ALA A 210 -3.02 18.88 -1.30
N TYR A 211 -2.88 18.44 -0.07
CA TYR A 211 -2.15 19.17 0.97
C TYR A 211 -0.69 18.72 0.98
N ASP A 212 0.21 19.64 0.68
CA ASP A 212 1.66 19.36 0.69
C ASP A 212 2.18 19.34 2.13
N VAL A 213 2.47 18.13 2.62
CA VAL A 213 3.01 17.91 3.97
C VAL A 213 4.47 18.35 4.06
N THR A 214 5.25 18.16 2.99
CA THR A 214 6.69 18.46 2.96
C THR A 214 6.96 19.94 3.15
N GLU A 215 6.08 20.80 2.61
CA GLU A 215 6.20 22.25 2.75
C GLU A 215 5.88 22.75 4.17
N ARG A 216 5.08 22.00 4.94
CA ARG A 216 4.61 22.40 6.27
C ARG A 216 5.36 21.71 7.41
N ILE A 217 5.64 20.43 7.23
CA ILE A 217 6.35 19.61 8.22
C ILE A 217 7.65 19.16 7.57
N SER A 218 8.59 20.08 7.47
CA SER A 218 9.86 19.81 6.79
C SER A 218 10.82 19.02 7.69
N ASP A 219 11.64 18.18 7.03
CA ASP A 219 12.83 17.53 7.59
C ASP A 219 12.54 16.65 8.80
N SER A 220 11.53 15.80 8.71
CA SER A 220 11.22 14.80 9.72
C SER A 220 11.44 13.40 9.15
N ALA A 221 12.18 12.57 9.88
CA ALA A 221 12.46 11.20 9.47
C ALA A 221 11.17 10.35 9.41
N VAL A 222 10.26 10.61 10.34
CA VAL A 222 8.91 10.02 10.32
C VAL A 222 7.87 11.09 10.64
N VAL A 223 6.80 11.12 9.86
CA VAL A 223 5.63 11.94 10.10
C VAL A 223 4.40 11.07 10.09
N SER A 224 3.60 11.14 11.15
CA SER A 224 2.24 10.60 11.16
C SER A 224 1.24 11.75 11.01
N ALA A 225 0.10 11.47 10.39
CA ALA A 225 -0.98 12.45 10.24
C ALA A 225 -2.32 11.90 10.74
N LEU A 226 -3.10 12.78 11.35
CA LEU A 226 -4.48 12.57 11.71
C LEU A 226 -5.33 13.59 10.96
N VAL A 227 -6.40 13.12 10.34
CA VAL A 227 -7.36 13.93 9.59
C VAL A 227 -8.69 13.80 10.30
N ASP A 228 -9.13 14.87 10.95
CA ASP A 228 -10.42 14.94 11.63
C ASP A 228 -11.40 15.78 10.80
N VAL A 229 -12.54 15.20 10.47
CA VAL A 229 -13.56 15.89 9.66
C VAL A 229 -14.66 16.38 10.57
N ARG A 230 -14.69 17.71 10.81
CA ARG A 230 -15.71 18.36 11.66
C ARG A 230 -17.09 18.34 11.04
N VAL A 231 -17.14 18.45 9.70
CA VAL A 231 -18.39 18.51 8.92
C VAL A 231 -18.21 17.69 7.66
N GLY A 232 -19.19 16.87 7.34
CA GLY A 232 -19.19 16.02 6.14
C GLY A 232 -18.32 14.77 6.31
N GLN A 233 -17.83 14.25 5.20
CA GLN A 233 -16.93 13.09 5.13
C GLN A 233 -16.01 13.24 3.92
N VAL A 234 -14.83 12.67 4.00
CA VAL A 234 -13.86 12.62 2.89
C VAL A 234 -13.28 11.22 2.74
N ALA A 235 -12.69 10.94 1.59
CA ALA A 235 -11.78 9.82 1.40
C ALA A 235 -10.35 10.37 1.38
N VAL A 236 -9.39 9.68 2.03
CA VAL A 236 -8.02 10.18 2.19
C VAL A 236 -7.02 9.15 1.71
N ALA A 237 -6.02 9.62 0.97
CA ALA A 237 -4.83 8.85 0.62
C ALA A 237 -3.57 9.70 0.87
N ARG A 238 -2.46 9.04 1.14
CA ARG A 238 -1.13 9.65 1.19
C ARG A 238 -0.34 9.22 -0.03
N LEU A 239 0.24 10.20 -0.73
CA LEU A 239 1.26 9.96 -1.75
C LEU A 239 2.62 10.36 -1.19
N GLN A 240 3.61 9.49 -1.35
CA GLN A 240 5.01 9.78 -1.11
C GLN A 240 5.80 9.53 -2.38
N LEU A 241 6.66 10.47 -2.75
CA LEU A 241 7.69 10.32 -3.75
C LEU A 241 9.05 10.52 -3.12
N ALA A 242 10.02 9.72 -3.52
CA ALA A 242 11.40 9.80 -3.07
C ALA A 242 12.33 9.60 -4.27
N ASP A 243 13.33 10.48 -4.45
CA ASP A 243 14.24 10.50 -5.59
C ASP A 243 15.60 9.85 -5.32
N GLY A 244 15.85 9.41 -4.10
CA GLY A 244 17.10 8.78 -3.66
C GLY A 244 18.17 9.76 -3.20
N GLU A 245 17.92 11.07 -3.23
CA GLU A 245 18.92 12.10 -2.89
C GLU A 245 18.99 12.44 -1.40
N GLY A 246 18.20 11.82 -0.55
CA GLY A 246 18.14 12.17 0.86
C GLY A 246 18.99 11.28 1.79
N PRO A 247 19.10 11.64 3.06
CA PRO A 247 19.81 10.84 4.06
C PRO A 247 19.16 9.47 4.28
N THR A 248 17.95 9.29 3.84
CA THR A 248 17.21 8.02 3.89
C THR A 248 17.57 7.09 2.75
N GLY A 249 18.19 7.59 1.66
CA GLY A 249 18.46 6.85 0.43
C GLY A 249 17.19 6.29 -0.26
N LEU A 250 16.01 6.67 0.21
CA LEU A 250 14.75 6.16 -0.33
C LEU A 250 14.53 6.64 -1.75
N ARG A 251 14.21 5.73 -2.64
CA ARG A 251 13.81 6.01 -4.02
C ARG A 251 12.55 5.26 -4.38
N GLY A 252 11.62 5.93 -5.04
CA GLY A 252 10.39 5.32 -5.51
C GLY A 252 9.14 6.09 -5.17
N LEU A 253 8.02 5.42 -5.26
CA LEU A 253 6.71 5.97 -4.95
C LEU A 253 5.91 5.02 -4.06
N ASP A 254 5.07 5.61 -3.23
CA ASP A 254 4.12 4.87 -2.41
C ASP A 254 2.82 5.65 -2.28
N LEU A 255 1.72 5.04 -2.69
CA LEU A 255 0.38 5.56 -2.50
C LEU A 255 -0.36 4.70 -1.49
N ALA A 256 -0.60 5.24 -0.32
CA ALA A 256 -1.26 4.52 0.75
C ALA A 256 -2.62 5.14 1.09
N PRO A 257 -3.71 4.36 1.15
CA PRO A 257 -4.97 4.86 1.69
C PRO A 257 -4.82 5.19 3.17
N GLY A 258 -5.50 6.20 3.67
CA GLY A 258 -5.64 6.43 5.10
C GLY A 258 -6.38 5.27 5.77
N LEU A 259 -6.17 5.10 7.06
CA LEU A 259 -6.93 4.19 7.91
C LEU A 259 -8.15 4.94 8.45
N PRO A 260 -9.37 4.49 8.19
CA PRO A 260 -10.57 5.23 8.57
C PRO A 260 -10.90 5.13 10.07
N GLU A 261 -10.19 4.30 10.80
CA GLU A 261 -10.38 4.08 12.24
C GLU A 261 -9.14 3.44 12.87
N ALA A 262 -8.92 3.74 14.14
CA ALA A 262 -7.97 3.01 14.98
C ALA A 262 -8.61 1.71 15.50
N ARG A 263 -7.79 0.72 15.85
CA ARG A 263 -8.21 -0.58 16.34
C ARG A 263 -7.29 -1.05 17.47
N SER A 264 -7.83 -1.83 18.41
CA SER A 264 -7.03 -2.47 19.46
C SER A 264 -6.22 -3.66 18.94
N ARG A 265 -6.55 -4.14 17.73
CA ARG A 265 -5.84 -5.26 17.10
C ARG A 265 -5.75 -5.07 15.59
N LEU A 266 -4.53 -5.12 15.08
CA LEU A 266 -4.20 -4.94 13.66
C LEU A 266 -3.32 -6.11 13.21
N PHE A 267 -3.46 -6.55 11.97
CA PHE A 267 -2.69 -7.67 11.45
C PHE A 267 -2.23 -7.46 10.02
N VAL A 268 -0.95 -7.78 9.79
CA VAL A 268 -0.30 -7.78 8.47
C VAL A 268 0.05 -9.20 8.10
N PRO A 269 -0.60 -9.83 7.14
CA PRO A 269 -0.24 -11.15 6.70
C PRO A 269 0.94 -11.12 5.71
N GLY A 270 1.69 -12.20 5.66
CA GLY A 270 2.59 -12.51 4.55
C GLY A 270 3.79 -11.56 4.40
N VAL A 271 4.40 -11.16 5.50
CA VAL A 271 5.67 -10.43 5.48
C VAL A 271 6.80 -11.41 5.14
N GLY A 272 7.59 -11.10 4.12
CA GLY A 272 8.72 -11.94 3.72
C GLY A 272 9.92 -11.79 4.66
N PRO A 273 10.96 -12.64 4.48
CA PRO A 273 12.13 -12.63 5.34
C PRO A 273 12.83 -11.27 5.37
N VAL A 274 13.37 -10.92 6.53
CA VAL A 274 14.15 -9.69 6.75
C VAL A 274 15.60 -9.89 6.28
N ALA A 275 16.15 -11.09 6.52
CA ALA A 275 17.54 -11.38 6.21
C ALA A 275 17.81 -11.47 4.69
N GLY A 276 18.88 -10.84 4.23
CA GLY A 276 19.38 -10.90 2.86
C GLY A 276 18.75 -9.90 1.88
N SER A 277 17.71 -9.16 2.27
CA SER A 277 17.09 -8.14 1.40
C SER A 277 17.79 -6.78 1.47
N GLY A 278 18.77 -6.59 2.36
CA GLY A 278 19.44 -5.29 2.58
C GLY A 278 18.48 -4.19 3.03
N GLY A 279 17.26 -4.54 3.47
CA GLY A 279 16.20 -3.60 3.76
C GLY A 279 15.82 -3.55 5.23
N ASP A 280 15.48 -2.36 5.70
CA ASP A 280 14.92 -2.15 7.03
C ASP A 280 13.44 -2.50 7.04
N LEU A 281 13.01 -3.20 8.07
CA LEU A 281 11.63 -3.49 8.34
C LEU A 281 11.23 -2.88 9.68
N SER A 282 10.21 -2.06 9.69
CA SER A 282 9.73 -1.42 10.92
C SER A 282 8.22 -1.33 10.96
N VAL A 283 7.68 -1.26 12.17
CA VAL A 283 6.26 -0.95 12.42
C VAL A 283 6.18 0.42 13.04
N VAL A 284 5.43 1.31 12.42
CA VAL A 284 5.12 2.63 13.00
C VAL A 284 3.74 2.56 13.61
N VAL A 285 3.66 2.76 14.92
CA VAL A 285 2.38 2.79 15.66
C VAL A 285 2.08 4.22 16.07
N LEU A 286 0.84 4.62 15.87
CA LEU A 286 0.30 5.93 16.24
C LEU A 286 -0.83 5.73 17.26
N ASN A 287 -0.73 6.41 18.40
CA ASN A 287 -1.82 6.53 19.35
C ASN A 287 -2.62 7.82 19.05
N PRO A 288 -3.81 7.73 18.47
CA PRO A 288 -4.64 8.90 18.19
C PRO A 288 -5.43 9.37 19.41
N GLY A 289 -5.47 8.56 20.48
CA GLY A 289 -6.26 8.79 21.68
C GLY A 289 -5.66 9.80 22.65
N GLU A 290 -6.34 10.00 23.78
CA GLU A 290 -5.96 10.93 24.85
C GLU A 290 -5.26 10.24 26.02
N ASP A 291 -5.31 8.91 26.09
CA ASP A 291 -4.70 8.10 27.13
C ASP A 291 -3.40 7.45 26.66
N THR A 292 -2.58 7.00 27.62
CA THR A 292 -1.41 6.17 27.33
C THR A 292 -1.89 4.75 27.02
N VAL A 293 -1.32 4.14 25.96
CA VAL A 293 -1.61 2.79 25.51
C VAL A 293 -0.41 1.87 25.74
N GLU A 294 -0.64 0.71 26.31
CA GLU A 294 0.32 -0.39 26.36
C GLU A 294 -0.01 -1.40 25.26
N LEU A 295 0.97 -1.74 24.45
CA LEU A 295 0.80 -2.63 23.30
C LEU A 295 2.00 -3.52 23.05
N GLU A 296 1.81 -4.52 22.24
CA GLU A 296 2.85 -5.39 21.73
C GLU A 296 2.79 -5.48 20.20
N VAL A 297 3.95 -5.47 19.57
CA VAL A 297 4.12 -5.90 18.19
C VAL A 297 4.57 -7.36 18.22
N VAL A 298 3.87 -8.24 17.55
CA VAL A 298 4.06 -9.69 17.62
C VAL A 298 4.30 -10.23 16.22
N ALA A 299 5.39 -10.96 16.02
CA ALA A 299 5.59 -11.74 14.82
C ALA A 299 4.82 -13.06 14.93
N ARG A 300 3.96 -13.33 13.96
CA ARG A 300 3.21 -14.60 13.82
C ARG A 300 3.93 -15.49 12.82
N THR A 301 4.77 -16.35 13.32
CA THR A 301 5.62 -17.27 12.56
C THR A 301 4.95 -18.63 12.36
N SER A 302 5.50 -19.44 11.47
CA SER A 302 5.17 -20.87 11.40
C SER A 302 5.59 -21.57 12.70
N PRO A 303 4.88 -22.60 13.14
CA PRO A 303 5.30 -23.41 14.29
C PRO A 303 6.71 -23.99 14.16
N SER A 304 7.21 -24.23 12.92
CA SER A 304 8.56 -24.69 12.64
C SER A 304 9.64 -23.64 12.89
N ASP A 305 9.31 -22.35 12.83
CA ASP A 305 10.25 -21.23 12.96
C ASP A 305 10.45 -20.81 14.42
N GLY A 306 9.70 -21.43 15.34
CA GLY A 306 9.80 -21.17 16.76
C GLY A 306 9.07 -19.92 17.23
N PHE A 307 9.25 -19.60 18.51
CA PHE A 307 8.66 -18.43 19.15
C PHE A 307 9.58 -17.21 18.98
N VAL A 308 8.99 -16.11 18.55
CA VAL A 308 9.66 -14.80 18.49
C VAL A 308 9.14 -13.94 19.63
N GLU A 309 10.04 -13.40 20.43
CA GLU A 309 9.70 -12.53 21.54
C GLU A 309 9.03 -11.24 21.02
N PRO A 310 7.87 -10.84 21.57
CA PRO A 310 7.19 -9.60 21.18
C PRO A 310 8.02 -8.35 21.48
N TRP A 311 7.73 -7.26 20.77
CA TRP A 311 8.23 -5.92 21.05
C TRP A 311 7.20 -5.17 21.90
N PRO A 312 7.44 -4.98 23.21
CA PRO A 312 6.54 -4.20 24.06
C PRO A 312 6.72 -2.71 23.80
N VAL A 313 5.63 -1.97 23.76
CA VAL A 313 5.62 -0.52 23.52
C VAL A 313 4.65 0.14 24.49
N VAL A 314 5.09 1.24 25.13
CA VAL A 314 4.23 2.16 25.87
C VAL A 314 4.15 3.47 25.09
N LEU A 315 2.97 3.87 24.68
CA LEU A 315 2.76 4.98 23.76
C LEU A 315 1.80 6.00 24.37
N ARG A 316 2.32 7.18 24.69
CA ARG A 316 1.53 8.27 25.27
C ARG A 316 0.50 8.81 24.27
N ALA A 317 -0.48 9.51 24.82
CA ALA A 317 -1.52 10.22 24.03
C ALA A 317 -0.95 11.05 22.90
N GLY A 318 -1.49 10.89 21.70
CA GLY A 318 -1.10 11.66 20.52
C GLY A 318 0.34 11.46 20.04
N GLN A 319 1.03 10.41 20.50
CA GLN A 319 2.39 10.08 20.09
C GLN A 319 2.44 8.93 19.08
N ARG A 320 3.58 8.81 18.43
CA ARG A 320 3.95 7.67 17.60
C ARG A 320 5.22 6.99 18.14
N HIS A 321 5.38 5.73 17.77
CA HIS A 321 6.60 4.97 18.03
C HIS A 321 6.99 4.15 16.81
N VAL A 322 8.28 3.98 16.58
CA VAL A 322 8.84 3.14 15.52
C VAL A 322 9.46 1.91 16.15
N VAL A 323 8.93 0.76 15.84
CA VAL A 323 9.50 -0.54 16.27
C VAL A 323 10.37 -1.05 15.13
N ASP A 324 11.66 -1.16 15.38
CA ASP A 324 12.59 -1.79 14.45
C ASP A 324 12.47 -3.31 14.55
N LEU A 325 12.12 -3.96 13.44
CA LEU A 325 12.02 -5.41 13.34
C LEU A 325 13.33 -6.05 12.83
N GLY A 326 14.34 -5.24 12.51
CA GLY A 326 15.66 -5.67 12.08
C GLY A 326 16.66 -5.92 13.24
N ASP A 327 16.18 -6.01 14.48
CA ASP A 327 17.00 -6.19 15.69
C ASP A 327 17.56 -7.62 15.89
N GLY A 328 17.37 -8.51 14.91
CA GLY A 328 17.87 -9.89 14.90
C GLY A 328 16.87 -10.94 15.38
N ARG A 329 15.73 -10.57 15.99
CA ARG A 329 14.70 -11.52 16.45
C ARG A 329 14.07 -12.34 15.32
N LEU A 330 14.10 -11.82 14.10
CA LEU A 330 13.54 -12.44 12.91
C LEU A 330 14.60 -13.10 12.02
N ASP A 331 15.84 -13.22 12.49
CA ASP A 331 16.91 -13.86 11.72
C ASP A 331 16.59 -15.34 11.50
N GLY A 332 16.61 -15.77 10.23
CA GLY A 332 16.27 -17.13 9.83
C GLY A 332 14.78 -17.46 9.80
N VAL A 333 13.91 -16.52 10.18
CA VAL A 333 12.46 -16.68 10.04
C VAL A 333 12.07 -16.49 8.57
N GLY A 334 11.26 -17.41 8.06
CA GLY A 334 10.75 -17.32 6.69
C GLY A 334 9.65 -16.27 6.52
N THR A 335 8.50 -16.67 5.99
CA THR A 335 7.33 -15.77 5.89
C THR A 335 6.57 -15.72 7.21
N PHE A 336 6.25 -14.54 7.69
CA PHE A 336 5.54 -14.33 8.95
C PHE A 336 4.42 -13.29 8.78
N GLY A 337 3.55 -13.18 9.76
CA GLY A 337 2.61 -12.06 9.91
C GLY A 337 3.06 -11.13 11.02
N ILE A 338 2.67 -9.86 10.94
CA ILE A 338 2.84 -8.92 12.06
C ILE A 338 1.48 -8.59 12.64
N GLU A 339 1.36 -8.75 13.94
CA GLU A 339 0.21 -8.33 14.72
C GLU A 339 0.62 -7.19 15.65
N VAL A 340 -0.19 -6.13 15.66
CA VAL A 340 -0.14 -5.08 16.67
C VAL A 340 -1.35 -5.24 17.54
N ARG A 341 -1.17 -5.45 18.83
CA ARG A 341 -2.26 -5.61 19.79
C ARG A 341 -2.05 -4.75 21.01
N THR A 342 -3.09 -4.08 21.46
CA THR A 342 -3.07 -3.35 22.73
C THR A 342 -3.43 -4.28 23.89
N LEU A 343 -2.91 -4.00 25.07
CA LEU A 343 -3.13 -4.81 26.27
C LEU A 343 -4.32 -4.29 27.09
N ASP A 344 -4.76 -3.08 26.81
CA ASP A 344 -5.83 -2.33 27.49
C ASP A 344 -7.02 -2.03 26.57
N ASP A 345 -7.12 -2.69 25.42
CA ASP A 345 -8.15 -2.53 24.39
C ASP A 345 -8.26 -1.10 23.80
N GLN A 346 -7.33 -0.20 24.10
CA GLN A 346 -7.29 1.14 23.52
C GLN A 346 -6.92 1.07 22.03
N PRO A 347 -7.61 1.82 21.15
CA PRO A 347 -7.37 1.72 19.74
C PRO A 347 -6.11 2.48 19.28
N VAL A 348 -5.32 1.86 18.41
CA VAL A 348 -4.14 2.44 17.76
C VAL A 348 -4.23 2.32 16.24
N ALA A 349 -3.40 3.06 15.53
CA ALA A 349 -3.18 2.88 14.11
C ALA A 349 -1.73 2.43 13.86
N ALA A 350 -1.50 1.58 12.87
CA ALA A 350 -0.15 1.13 12.55
C ALA A 350 0.08 1.02 11.05
N SER A 351 1.34 1.19 10.64
CA SER A 351 1.84 0.90 9.31
C SER A 351 3.06 0.01 9.40
N LEU A 352 3.13 -1.01 8.55
CA LEU A 352 4.37 -1.71 8.29
C LEU A 352 5.15 -0.95 7.23
N VAL A 353 6.38 -0.63 7.50
CA VAL A 353 7.30 0.08 6.61
C VAL A 353 8.41 -0.88 6.23
N ARG A 354 8.55 -1.16 4.95
CA ARG A 354 9.66 -1.93 4.41
C ARG A 354 10.48 -1.03 3.49
N ARG A 355 11.75 -0.89 3.81
CA ARG A 355 12.74 -0.24 2.95
C ARG A 355 13.64 -1.35 2.44
N GLY A 356 13.85 -1.47 1.14
CA GLY A 356 14.66 -2.57 0.61
C GLY A 356 15.27 -2.25 -0.73
N VAL A 357 16.39 -2.90 -1.03
CA VAL A 357 17.01 -2.87 -2.34
C VAL A 357 16.24 -3.81 -3.26
N VAL A 358 15.80 -3.33 -4.41
CA VAL A 358 15.25 -4.22 -5.45
C VAL A 358 16.42 -4.99 -6.06
N ALA A 359 16.47 -6.28 -5.84
CA ALA A 359 17.42 -7.17 -6.50
C ALA A 359 17.12 -7.20 -8.00
N GLY A 360 18.04 -6.68 -8.82
CA GLY A 360 17.96 -6.79 -10.29
C GLY A 360 18.13 -5.48 -11.04
N GLY A 361 19.34 -4.95 -11.05
CA GLY A 361 19.78 -3.92 -11.99
C GLY A 361 19.54 -2.49 -11.55
N ALA A 362 20.63 -1.75 -11.44
CA ALA A 362 20.75 -0.34 -11.08
C ALA A 362 20.03 0.02 -9.77
N ALA A 363 20.82 0.26 -8.75
CA ALA A 363 20.42 0.61 -7.39
C ALA A 363 19.14 1.48 -7.32
N GLY A 364 18.04 0.85 -6.98
CA GLY A 364 16.77 1.51 -6.74
C GLY A 364 16.22 0.97 -5.43
N GLU A 365 16.33 1.73 -4.36
CA GLU A 365 15.59 1.45 -3.14
C GLU A 365 14.11 1.77 -3.37
N GLN A 366 13.24 0.79 -3.22
CA GLN A 366 11.81 1.01 -3.18
C GLN A 366 11.35 1.02 -1.74
N ALA A 367 10.77 2.13 -1.30
CA ALA A 367 9.97 2.13 -0.10
C ALA A 367 8.63 1.44 -0.41
N ALA A 368 8.52 0.17 -0.08
CA ALA A 368 7.24 -0.50 -0.07
C ALA A 368 6.60 -0.28 1.30
N THR A 369 5.59 0.55 1.38
CA THR A 369 4.77 0.65 2.58
C THR A 369 3.56 -0.25 2.42
N GLY A 370 3.45 -1.24 3.30
CA GLY A 370 2.21 -1.95 3.51
C GLY A 370 1.41 -1.21 4.59
N GLN A 371 0.35 -0.50 4.21
CA GLN A 371 -0.65 -0.14 5.20
C GLN A 371 -1.53 -1.34 5.45
N LEU A 372 -1.69 -1.67 6.70
CA LEU A 372 -2.51 -2.79 7.07
C LEU A 372 -3.29 -2.47 8.33
N ALA A 373 -4.56 -2.26 8.11
CA ALA A 373 -5.57 -2.54 9.10
C ALA A 373 -6.55 -3.52 8.45
N VAL A 374 -6.36 -4.79 8.67
CA VAL A 374 -7.43 -5.76 8.47
C VAL A 374 -8.03 -5.96 9.85
N PRO A 375 -9.29 -5.59 10.09
CA PRO A 375 -9.96 -5.98 11.33
C PRO A 375 -9.89 -7.48 11.41
N ASN A 376 -9.48 -7.99 12.57
CA ASN A 376 -9.47 -9.40 12.83
C ASN A 376 -10.92 -9.90 12.75
N LEU A 377 -11.28 -10.53 11.64
CA LEU A 377 -12.49 -11.33 11.58
C LEU A 377 -12.26 -12.48 12.53
N ALA A 378 -12.90 -12.42 13.71
CA ALA A 378 -12.97 -13.55 14.60
C ALA A 378 -13.56 -14.72 13.80
N VAL A 379 -12.71 -15.66 13.45
CA VAL A 379 -13.19 -16.98 13.03
C VAL A 379 -13.81 -17.59 14.28
N ARG A 380 -15.14 -17.69 14.29
CA ARG A 380 -15.89 -18.46 15.26
C ARG A 380 -15.72 -19.94 14.99
#